data_0711aac85f29387cc0887fe1caf05c8e
#
_entry.id   0711aac85f29387cc0887fe1caf05c8e
#
_cell.length_a   1.000
_cell.length_b   1.000
_cell.length_c   1.000
_cell.angle_alpha   90.00
_cell.angle_beta   90.00
_cell.angle_gamma   90.00
#
_symmetry.space_group_name_H-M   'P 1'
#
loop_
_entity.id
_entity.type
_entity.pdbx_description
1 polymer ?
#
loop_
_entity_poly.entity_id
_entity_poly.type
_entity_poly.pdbx_seq_one_letter_code
_entity_poly.pdbx_strand_id
1 'polypeptide(L)'
;MGTMKILRDLWIMDASGTVLFKRVFEEKINEQLFGGFMSALNTFASQIDKDGLSSFDVGNRKFILLKHEKLFFIANFDSKVNPKKAQKELQDIADKFLQAYTVAIIAWDGNVKTFEDFSTKIQDSLEDVIGNFQKAFW
;
A
#
# COMPACT_ATOMS: atom_id res chain seq x y z
N MET A 1 -12.09 -4.63 -21.75
CA MET A 1 -10.86 -5.17 -21.22
C MET A 1 -10.55 -4.54 -19.88
N GLY A 2 -10.39 -5.33 -18.88
CA GLY A 2 -10.02 -4.81 -17.57
C GLY A 2 -8.69 -4.08 -17.65
N THR A 3 -8.60 -2.96 -16.97
CA THR A 3 -7.35 -2.23 -16.87
C THR A 3 -6.34 -3.11 -16.17
N MET A 4 -5.21 -3.29 -16.77
CA MET A 4 -4.14 -4.02 -16.14
C MET A 4 -3.71 -3.29 -14.88
N LYS A 5 -3.74 -3.95 -13.75
CA LYS A 5 -3.33 -3.35 -12.49
C LYS A 5 -1.82 -3.30 -12.43
N ILE A 6 -1.30 -2.20 -11.94
CA ILE A 6 0.13 -1.91 -12.00
C ILE A 6 0.83 -2.02 -10.66
N LEU A 7 0.09 -1.87 -9.57
CA LEU A 7 0.68 -2.03 -8.24
C LEU A 7 0.90 -3.51 -7.96
N ARG A 8 2.10 -3.85 -7.51
CA ARG A 8 2.45 -5.24 -7.20
C ARG A 8 2.16 -5.56 -5.75
N ASP A 9 2.72 -4.78 -4.86
CA ASP A 9 2.58 -4.97 -3.42
C ASP A 9 1.96 -3.74 -2.79
N LEU A 10 1.20 -3.97 -1.73
CA LEU A 10 0.52 -2.91 -1.01
C LEU A 10 0.67 -3.13 0.49
N TRP A 11 0.99 -2.05 1.21
CA TRP A 11 0.99 -2.03 2.67
C TRP A 11 0.21 -0.80 3.12
N ILE A 12 -0.63 -0.99 4.13
CA ILE A 12 -1.31 0.11 4.81
C ILE A 12 -0.87 0.04 6.26
N MET A 13 -0.25 1.12 6.74
CA MET A 13 0.30 1.15 8.09
C MET A 13 0.00 2.49 8.74
N ASP A 14 0.13 2.54 10.07
CA ASP A 14 0.08 3.79 10.78
C ASP A 14 1.48 4.41 10.89
N ALA A 15 1.54 5.64 11.36
CA ALA A 15 2.80 6.38 11.44
C ALA A 15 3.79 5.77 12.44
N SER A 16 3.32 4.93 13.36
CA SER A 16 4.18 4.26 14.34
C SER A 16 4.88 3.02 13.77
N GLY A 17 4.48 2.58 12.58
CA GLY A 17 5.07 1.41 11.94
C GLY A 17 4.24 0.15 12.03
N THR A 18 3.04 0.23 12.61
CA THR A 18 2.15 -0.93 12.68
C THR A 18 1.46 -1.13 11.34
N VAL A 19 1.64 -2.31 10.74
CA VAL A 19 1.00 -2.65 9.48
C VAL A 19 -0.42 -3.11 9.75
N LEU A 20 -1.38 -2.39 9.21
CA LEU A 20 -2.81 -2.68 9.38
C LEU A 20 -3.31 -3.67 8.34
N PHE A 21 -2.77 -3.59 7.14
CA PHE A 21 -3.15 -4.44 6.03
C PHE A 21 -1.99 -4.55 5.07
N LYS A 22 -1.79 -5.74 4.51
CA LYS A 22 -0.81 -5.94 3.45
C LYS A 22 -1.36 -6.89 2.41
N ARG A 23 -0.95 -6.66 1.19
CA ARG A 23 -1.18 -7.58 0.10
C ARG A 23 0.09 -7.64 -0.72
N VAL A 24 0.86 -8.70 -0.56
CA VAL A 24 2.17 -8.82 -1.17
C VAL A 24 2.21 -10.06 -2.05
N PHE A 25 2.88 -9.94 -3.18
CA PHE A 25 3.00 -11.01 -4.15
C PHE A 25 3.89 -12.13 -3.61
N GLU A 26 4.99 -11.75 -2.96
CA GLU A 26 5.89 -12.69 -2.32
C GLU A 26 6.21 -12.20 -0.91
N GLU A 27 5.98 -13.04 0.09
CA GLU A 27 6.21 -12.68 1.48
C GLU A 27 7.68 -12.89 1.87
N LYS A 28 8.56 -12.10 1.29
CA LYS A 28 9.98 -12.11 1.63
C LYS A 28 10.37 -11.05 2.64
N ILE A 29 9.51 -10.07 2.83
CA ILE A 29 9.79 -8.94 3.71
C ILE A 29 9.15 -9.18 5.06
N ASN A 30 9.96 -9.09 6.13
CA ASN A 30 9.42 -9.15 7.48
C ASN A 30 8.57 -7.90 7.71
N GLU A 31 7.31 -8.11 8.08
CA GLU A 31 6.33 -7.05 8.23
C GLU A 31 6.72 -6.04 9.29
N GLN A 32 7.22 -6.51 10.43
CA GLN A 32 7.62 -5.63 11.52
C GLN A 32 8.84 -4.80 11.15
N LEU A 33 9.81 -5.41 10.50
CA LEU A 33 10.99 -4.69 10.03
C LEU A 33 10.63 -3.66 8.98
N PHE A 34 9.73 -4.02 8.07
CA PHE A 34 9.28 -3.09 7.04
C PHE A 34 8.58 -1.88 7.65
N GLY A 35 7.62 -2.11 8.55
CA GLY A 35 6.90 -1.03 9.22
C GLY A 35 7.82 -0.10 9.99
N GLY A 36 8.75 -0.68 10.77
CA GLY A 36 9.73 0.09 11.52
C GLY A 36 10.65 0.90 10.61
N PHE A 37 11.12 0.29 9.54
CA PHE A 37 11.97 0.97 8.56
C PHE A 37 11.24 2.15 7.92
N MET A 38 10.02 1.93 7.46
CA MET A 38 9.25 2.97 6.80
C MET A 38 8.93 4.13 7.73
N SER A 39 8.59 3.83 8.98
CA SER A 39 8.33 4.85 9.99
C SER A 39 9.59 5.69 10.25
N ALA A 40 10.73 5.03 10.43
CA ALA A 40 12.01 5.71 10.66
C ALA A 40 12.42 6.54 9.45
N LEU A 41 12.28 5.99 8.26
CA LEU A 41 12.64 6.67 7.02
C LEU A 41 11.80 7.92 6.81
N ASN A 42 10.50 7.82 7.05
CA ASN A 42 9.62 8.98 6.93
C ASN A 42 9.94 10.05 7.98
N THR A 43 10.23 9.65 9.21
CA THR A 43 10.62 10.57 10.27
C THR A 43 11.89 11.33 9.88
N PHE A 44 12.88 10.60 9.38
CA PHE A 44 14.12 11.21 8.89
C PHE A 44 13.85 12.19 7.75
N ALA A 45 13.07 11.77 6.77
CA ALA A 45 12.75 12.60 5.61
C ALA A 45 11.98 13.86 6.01
N SER A 46 11.14 13.78 7.03
CA SER A 46 10.36 14.90 7.53
C SER A 46 11.23 15.99 8.16
N GLN A 47 12.42 15.65 8.61
CA GLN A 47 13.38 16.63 9.13
C GLN A 47 14.01 17.44 7.99
N ILE A 48 14.00 16.90 6.78
CA ILE A 48 14.53 17.58 5.61
C ILE A 48 13.42 18.40 4.95
N ASP A 49 12.23 17.83 4.84
CA ASP A 49 11.07 18.48 4.24
C ASP A 49 9.82 18.05 5.02
N LYS A 50 8.95 19.00 5.31
CA LYS A 50 7.74 18.74 6.11
C LYS A 50 6.82 17.69 5.49
N ASP A 51 6.86 17.53 4.16
CA ASP A 51 6.05 16.53 3.47
C ASP A 51 6.63 15.12 3.61
N GLY A 52 7.89 15.03 4.03
CA GLY A 52 8.53 13.76 4.30
C GLY A 52 8.79 12.94 3.05
N LEU A 53 8.72 11.62 3.21
CA LEU A 53 8.99 10.69 2.14
C LEU A 53 7.78 10.53 1.23
N SER A 54 7.98 10.60 -0.09
CA SER A 54 6.91 10.39 -1.06
C SER A 54 7.19 9.21 -1.98
N SER A 55 8.45 8.91 -2.25
CA SER A 55 8.83 7.79 -3.10
C SER A 55 10.29 7.42 -2.87
N PHE A 56 10.64 6.19 -3.23
CA PHE A 56 12.03 5.74 -3.26
C PHE A 56 12.14 4.53 -4.17
N ASP A 57 13.37 4.23 -4.59
CA ASP A 57 13.63 3.13 -5.51
C ASP A 57 14.48 2.06 -4.83
N VAL A 58 14.15 0.79 -5.12
CA VAL A 58 14.96 -0.34 -4.73
C VAL A 58 15.14 -1.19 -5.98
N GLY A 59 16.33 -1.12 -6.60
CA GLY A 59 16.57 -1.81 -7.85
C GLY A 59 15.64 -1.29 -8.94
N ASN A 60 14.92 -2.19 -9.57
CA ASN A 60 13.94 -1.86 -10.62
C ASN A 60 12.51 -1.73 -10.06
N ARG A 61 12.37 -1.60 -8.75
CA ARG A 61 11.10 -1.38 -8.08
C ARG A 61 11.03 0.05 -7.58
N LYS A 62 9.95 0.73 -7.91
CA LYS A 62 9.67 2.05 -7.37
C LYS A 62 8.60 1.92 -6.30
N PHE A 63 8.87 2.49 -5.13
CA PHE A 63 7.92 2.56 -4.04
C PHE A 63 7.33 3.95 -3.98
N ILE A 64 6.02 4.02 -3.80
CA ILE A 64 5.32 5.30 -3.62
C ILE A 64 4.54 5.25 -2.32
N LEU A 65 4.44 6.41 -1.68
CA LEU A 65 3.73 6.57 -0.42
C LEU A 65 2.65 7.62 -0.59
N LEU A 66 1.47 7.29 -0.10
CA LEU A 66 0.38 8.25 0.02
C LEU A 66 0.06 8.36 1.51
N LYS A 67 0.10 9.58 2.03
CA LYS A 67 -0.15 9.82 3.45
C LYS A 67 -1.50 10.48 3.63
N HIS A 68 -2.25 9.98 4.59
CA HIS A 68 -3.52 10.59 4.97
C HIS A 68 -3.59 10.60 6.50
N GLU A 69 -3.42 11.77 7.09
CA GLU A 69 -3.32 11.93 8.53
C GLU A 69 -2.22 11.03 9.11
N LYS A 70 -2.60 10.04 9.92
CA LYS A 70 -1.64 9.12 10.55
C LYS A 70 -1.49 7.80 9.80
N LEU A 71 -2.08 7.71 8.60
CA LEU A 71 -2.02 6.49 7.81
C LEU A 71 -1.07 6.66 6.63
N PHE A 72 -0.32 5.60 6.36
CA PHE A 72 0.55 5.53 5.20
C PHE A 72 0.07 4.41 4.30
N PHE A 73 -0.16 4.74 3.04
CA PHE A 73 -0.48 3.77 2.00
C PHE A 73 0.76 3.64 1.13
N ILE A 74 1.36 2.46 1.13
CA ILE A 74 2.64 2.22 0.48
C ILE A 74 2.46 1.12 -0.55
N ALA A 75 2.94 1.36 -1.75
CA ALA A 75 2.86 0.36 -2.80
C ALA A 75 4.13 0.40 -3.65
N ASN A 76 4.41 -0.70 -4.33
CA ASN A 76 5.49 -0.72 -5.28
C ASN A 76 5.02 -1.19 -6.65
N PHE A 77 5.82 -0.88 -7.65
CA PHE A 77 5.55 -1.23 -9.03
C PHE A 77 6.87 -1.23 -9.82
N ASP A 78 6.81 -1.81 -11.01
CA ASP A 78 7.99 -1.86 -11.88
C ASP A 78 8.36 -0.44 -12.34
N SER A 79 9.65 -0.10 -12.28
CA SER A 79 10.14 1.24 -12.62
C SER A 79 9.82 1.67 -14.05
N LYS A 80 9.50 0.72 -14.93
CA LYS A 80 9.11 1.02 -16.31
C LYS A 80 7.68 1.53 -16.44
N VAL A 81 6.88 1.39 -15.40
CA VAL A 81 5.49 1.81 -15.39
C VAL A 81 5.42 3.32 -15.14
N ASN A 82 4.43 3.97 -15.75
CA ASN A 82 4.19 5.39 -15.55
C ASN A 82 3.80 5.66 -14.08
N PRO A 83 4.60 6.45 -13.35
CA PRO A 83 4.30 6.71 -11.93
C PRO A 83 2.94 7.34 -11.68
N LYS A 84 2.44 8.14 -12.61
CA LYS A 84 1.11 8.78 -12.45
C LYS A 84 -0.01 7.77 -12.40
N LYS A 85 0.10 6.70 -13.19
CA LYS A 85 -0.89 5.62 -13.18
C LYS A 85 -0.83 4.86 -11.86
N ALA A 86 0.36 4.61 -11.36
CA ALA A 86 0.56 3.94 -10.07
C ALA A 86 -0.02 4.77 -8.93
N GLN A 87 0.23 6.08 -8.94
CA GLN A 87 -0.30 6.99 -7.94
C GLN A 87 -1.82 7.01 -7.94
N LYS A 88 -2.43 7.03 -9.13
CA LYS A 88 -3.88 7.02 -9.25
C LYS A 88 -4.46 5.73 -8.68
N GLU A 89 -3.87 4.59 -9.00
CA GLU A 89 -4.34 3.31 -8.48
C GLU A 89 -4.21 3.27 -6.95
N LEU A 90 -3.11 3.76 -6.41
CA LEU A 90 -2.93 3.83 -4.96
C LEU A 90 -3.95 4.77 -4.32
N GLN A 91 -4.23 5.91 -4.95
CA GLN A 91 -5.24 6.84 -4.45
C GLN A 91 -6.62 6.19 -4.41
N ASP A 92 -6.98 5.45 -5.46
CA ASP A 92 -8.26 4.75 -5.50
C ASP A 92 -8.38 3.72 -4.39
N ILE A 93 -7.29 2.99 -4.11
CA ILE A 93 -7.25 2.03 -3.03
C ILE A 93 -7.37 2.72 -1.68
N ALA A 94 -6.65 3.82 -1.49
CA ALA A 94 -6.72 4.60 -0.25
C ALA A 94 -8.13 5.12 -0.01
N ASP A 95 -8.79 5.63 -1.03
CA ASP A 95 -10.16 6.13 -0.94
C ASP A 95 -11.12 5.02 -0.51
N LYS A 96 -10.96 3.83 -1.08
CA LYS A 96 -11.78 2.67 -0.71
C LYS A 96 -11.55 2.26 0.74
N PHE A 97 -10.29 2.26 1.18
CA PHE A 97 -9.97 1.90 2.55
C PHE A 97 -10.57 2.91 3.53
N LEU A 98 -10.38 4.19 3.26
CA LEU A 98 -10.90 5.25 4.13
C LEU A 98 -12.43 5.20 4.19
N GLN A 99 -13.08 4.97 3.06
CA GLN A 99 -14.53 4.85 3.00
C GLN A 99 -15.03 3.68 3.83
N ALA A 100 -14.35 2.53 3.72
CA ALA A 100 -14.78 1.30 4.40
C ALA A 100 -14.53 1.33 5.90
N TYR A 101 -13.48 2.01 6.36
CA TYR A 101 -12.98 1.88 7.72
C TYR A 101 -12.85 3.18 8.49
N THR A 102 -13.48 4.26 8.06
CA THR A 102 -13.38 5.55 8.75
C THR A 102 -13.72 5.42 10.24
N VAL A 103 -14.85 4.77 10.56
CA VAL A 103 -15.27 4.59 11.94
C VAL A 103 -14.31 3.68 12.71
N ALA A 104 -13.89 2.59 12.06
CA ALA A 104 -12.97 1.64 12.68
C ALA A 104 -11.62 2.27 12.98
N ILE A 105 -11.14 3.16 12.11
CA ILE A 105 -9.87 3.87 12.32
C ILE A 105 -9.96 4.82 13.51
N ILE A 106 -11.05 5.57 13.61
CA ILE A 106 -11.25 6.55 14.68
C ILE A 106 -11.34 5.84 16.04
N ALA A 107 -12.02 4.70 16.09
CA ALA A 107 -12.25 3.93 17.32
C ALA A 107 -11.37 2.69 17.39
N TRP A 108 -10.21 2.69 16.72
CA TRP A 108 -9.39 1.50 16.60
C TRP A 108 -8.83 1.06 17.95
N ASP A 109 -9.01 -0.23 18.25
CA ASP A 109 -8.59 -0.86 19.50
C ASP A 109 -7.23 -1.56 19.40
N GLY A 110 -6.53 -1.40 18.28
CA GLY A 110 -5.24 -2.05 18.05
C GLY A 110 -5.32 -3.41 17.37
N ASN A 111 -6.51 -3.89 17.08
CA ASN A 111 -6.69 -5.20 16.45
C ASN A 111 -6.63 -5.08 14.92
N VAL A 112 -5.50 -5.48 14.34
CA VAL A 112 -5.28 -5.37 12.88
C VAL A 112 -6.21 -6.30 12.10
N LYS A 113 -6.79 -7.32 12.71
CA LYS A 113 -7.73 -8.21 12.05
C LYS A 113 -8.99 -7.49 11.57
N THR A 114 -9.28 -6.33 12.13
CA THR A 114 -10.39 -5.47 11.70
C THR A 114 -10.30 -5.17 10.20
N PHE A 115 -9.10 -5.14 9.64
CA PHE A 115 -8.87 -4.74 8.25
C PHE A 115 -8.67 -5.92 7.30
N GLU A 116 -8.75 -7.16 7.76
CA GLU A 116 -8.48 -8.33 6.93
C GLU A 116 -9.44 -8.45 5.75
N ASP A 117 -10.69 -8.06 5.91
CA ASP A 117 -11.68 -8.18 4.84
C ASP A 117 -11.46 -7.16 3.71
N PHE A 118 -10.51 -6.25 3.87
CA PHE A 118 -10.21 -5.27 2.82
C PHE A 118 -9.71 -5.95 1.55
N SER A 119 -9.09 -7.11 1.66
CA SER A 119 -8.64 -7.86 0.49
C SER A 119 -9.77 -8.11 -0.50
N THR A 120 -10.98 -8.41 0.01
CA THR A 120 -12.15 -8.60 -0.82
C THR A 120 -12.58 -7.29 -1.50
N LYS A 121 -12.46 -6.18 -0.78
CA LYS A 121 -12.91 -4.87 -1.27
C LYS A 121 -12.00 -4.31 -2.37
N ILE A 122 -10.73 -4.71 -2.40
CA ILE A 122 -9.79 -4.26 -3.42
C ILE A 122 -9.45 -5.34 -4.44
N GLN A 123 -10.24 -6.41 -4.43
CA GLN A 123 -10.02 -7.52 -5.36
C GLN A 123 -9.95 -7.05 -6.80
N ASP A 124 -10.83 -6.12 -7.18
CA ASP A 124 -10.84 -5.54 -8.52
C ASP A 124 -9.63 -4.65 -8.79
N SER A 125 -8.95 -4.18 -7.76
CA SER A 125 -7.81 -3.27 -7.92
C SER A 125 -6.48 -3.99 -8.03
N LEU A 126 -6.28 -5.06 -7.24
CA LEU A 126 -4.99 -5.75 -7.22
C LEU A 126 -5.03 -7.14 -7.82
N GLU A 127 -6.16 -7.83 -7.70
CA GLU A 127 -6.25 -9.21 -8.11
C GLU A 127 -6.35 -9.42 -9.61
N ASP A 128 -6.63 -8.38 -10.36
CA ASP A 128 -6.69 -8.53 -11.81
C ASP A 128 -5.40 -9.11 -12.37
N VAL A 129 -4.27 -8.75 -11.80
CA VAL A 129 -2.99 -9.32 -12.23
C VAL A 129 -2.96 -10.81 -11.99
N ILE A 130 -3.34 -11.23 -10.78
CA ILE A 130 -3.38 -12.65 -10.40
C ILE A 130 -4.52 -13.36 -11.10
N GLY A 131 -5.70 -12.74 -11.12
CA GLY A 131 -6.87 -13.30 -11.77
C GLY A 131 -6.67 -13.50 -13.26
N ASN A 132 -6.12 -12.50 -13.93
CA ASN A 132 -5.82 -12.61 -15.36
C ASN A 132 -4.74 -13.65 -15.62
N PHE A 133 -3.75 -13.72 -14.75
CA PHE A 133 -2.71 -14.73 -14.85
C PHE A 133 -3.31 -16.13 -14.72
N GLN A 134 -4.17 -16.31 -13.74
CA GLN A 134 -4.85 -17.60 -13.54
C GLN A 134 -5.72 -17.96 -14.74
N LYS A 135 -6.47 -17.01 -15.26
CA LYS A 135 -7.30 -17.24 -16.44
C LYS A 135 -6.50 -17.62 -17.67
N ALA A 136 -5.28 -17.12 -17.78
CA ALA A 136 -4.41 -17.46 -18.91
C ALA A 136 -3.92 -18.91 -18.84
N PHE A 137 -3.89 -19.51 -17.66
CA PHE A 137 -3.40 -20.86 -17.45
C PHE A 137 -4.49 -21.87 -17.11
N TRP A 138 -5.68 -21.42 -16.85
CA TRP A 138 -6.84 -22.25 -16.53
C TRP A 138 -7.91 -22.11 -17.60
#